data_6b92abc99e3a78a07b0ff65378242a92
#
_entry.id   6b92abc99e3a78a07b0ff65378242a92
#
_cell.length_a   1.000
_cell.length_b   1.000
_cell.length_c   1.000
_cell.angle_alpha   90.00
_cell.angle_beta   90.00
_cell.angle_gamma   90.00
#
_symmetry.space_group_name_H-M   'P 1'
#
loop_
_entity.id
_entity.type
_entity.pdbx_description
1 polymer ?
#
loop_
_entity_poly.entity_id
_entity_poly.type
_entity_poly.pdbx_seq_one_letter_code
_entity_poly.pdbx_strand_id
1 'polypeptide(L)'
;MEITILNKGLSPLVELTLANGETAKIQRGSMVYMQNVELHAEMNSNNHNGLGGLVRSVARSKATGESIIINEVKATGSKALVGIAPNTIGAIETLALDQDQQYYLNTGAFLAADANTSYEAVRQKGLDKVFFGGTGGFFILHTTGTGKLLINGTGNIVKMELTEDNNLQIDNTNVLAWADSLDYKIESASGSMGFMSGEGFVDSFSGRGIVYLQTSNLEGLAHSLKPFLPSN
;
A
#
# COMPACT_ATOMS: atom_id res chain seq x y z
N MET A 1 -3.03 -19.47 -1.01
CA MET A 1 -1.61 -19.19 -0.60
C MET A 1 -1.48 -19.36 0.91
N GLU A 2 -0.42 -20.02 1.39
CA GLU A 2 -0.06 -20.08 2.81
C GLU A 2 1.01 -19.03 3.11
N ILE A 3 0.90 -18.35 4.26
CA ILE A 3 1.77 -17.23 4.64
C ILE A 3 2.48 -17.60 5.94
N THR A 4 3.81 -17.55 5.93
CA THR A 4 4.64 -17.75 7.12
C THR A 4 5.54 -16.52 7.31
N ILE A 5 5.40 -15.83 8.45
CA ILE A 5 6.33 -14.76 8.82
C ILE A 5 7.51 -15.37 9.56
N LEU A 6 8.67 -15.45 8.90
CA LEU A 6 9.87 -16.13 9.42
C LEU A 6 10.58 -15.33 10.53
N ASN A 7 10.48 -14.00 10.47
CA ASN A 7 11.06 -13.11 11.46
C ASN A 7 10.11 -11.95 11.71
N LYS A 8 9.77 -11.72 12.99
CA LYS A 8 8.88 -10.63 13.43
C LYS A 8 9.65 -9.39 13.92
N GLY A 9 10.94 -9.30 13.63
CA GLY A 9 11.77 -8.14 13.98
C GLY A 9 11.52 -6.92 13.10
N LEU A 10 12.47 -5.98 13.13
CA LEU A 10 12.41 -4.71 12.39
C LEU A 10 12.44 -4.85 10.85
N SER A 11 12.78 -6.03 10.34
CA SER A 11 12.82 -6.35 8.91
C SER A 11 12.28 -7.75 8.71
N PRO A 12 10.95 -7.92 8.77
CA PRO A 12 10.34 -9.24 8.66
C PRO A 12 10.51 -9.80 7.25
N LEU A 13 10.72 -11.12 7.18
CA LEU A 13 10.68 -11.89 5.95
C LEU A 13 9.41 -12.75 5.95
N VAL A 14 8.67 -12.70 4.88
CA VAL A 14 7.49 -13.54 4.66
C VAL A 14 7.80 -14.58 3.62
N GLU A 15 7.48 -15.83 3.91
CA GLU A 15 7.47 -16.92 2.95
C GLU A 15 6.04 -17.22 2.52
N LEU A 16 5.80 -17.15 1.22
CA LEU A 16 4.57 -17.56 0.58
C LEU A 16 4.77 -18.96 0.02
N THR A 17 4.01 -19.93 0.53
CA THR A 17 3.95 -21.28 0.00
C THR A 17 2.76 -21.40 -0.94
N LEU A 18 3.00 -21.81 -2.18
CA LEU A 18 2.02 -21.92 -3.25
C LEU A 18 1.79 -23.38 -3.65
N ALA A 19 0.53 -23.77 -3.82
CA ALA A 19 0.19 -25.03 -4.46
C ALA A 19 0.57 -25.01 -5.95
N ASN A 20 0.79 -26.19 -6.57
CA ASN A 20 1.13 -26.25 -7.99
C ASN A 20 0.07 -25.55 -8.86
N GLY A 21 0.51 -24.59 -9.68
CA GLY A 21 -0.35 -23.76 -10.52
C GLY A 21 -1.03 -22.60 -9.80
N GLU A 22 -0.90 -22.49 -8.47
CA GLU A 22 -1.40 -21.36 -7.72
C GLU A 22 -0.62 -20.08 -8.04
N THR A 23 -1.30 -18.95 -8.02
CA THR A 23 -0.70 -17.64 -8.23
C THR A 23 -0.88 -16.74 -7.01
N ALA A 24 0.02 -15.79 -6.84
CA ALA A 24 -0.06 -14.72 -5.85
C ALA A 24 0.46 -13.42 -6.46
N LYS A 25 0.05 -12.30 -5.87
CA LYS A 25 0.50 -10.96 -6.25
C LYS A 25 1.48 -10.45 -5.20
N ILE A 26 2.60 -9.88 -5.65
CA ILE A 26 3.63 -9.33 -4.75
C ILE A 26 4.04 -7.92 -5.19
N GLN A 27 4.44 -7.09 -4.25
CA GLN A 27 4.98 -5.77 -4.51
C GLN A 27 6.24 -5.88 -5.37
N ARG A 28 6.39 -4.99 -6.35
CA ARG A 28 7.63 -4.91 -7.14
C ARG A 28 8.83 -4.65 -6.24
N GLY A 29 9.88 -5.45 -6.44
CA GLY A 29 11.14 -5.32 -5.69
C GLY A 29 11.11 -5.92 -4.29
N SER A 30 10.01 -6.52 -3.84
CA SER A 30 9.92 -7.19 -2.53
C SER A 30 10.50 -8.62 -2.53
N MET A 31 10.68 -9.24 -3.69
CA MET A 31 11.16 -10.62 -3.80
C MET A 31 12.61 -10.72 -3.33
N VAL A 32 12.86 -11.63 -2.39
CA VAL A 32 14.17 -11.97 -1.82
C VAL A 32 14.71 -13.26 -2.41
N TYR A 33 13.86 -14.29 -2.50
CA TYR A 33 14.17 -15.56 -3.14
C TYR A 33 12.91 -16.21 -3.70
N MET A 34 13.07 -17.15 -4.63
CA MET A 34 11.99 -17.98 -5.14
C MET A 34 12.49 -19.38 -5.50
N GLN A 35 11.60 -20.36 -5.39
CA GLN A 35 11.84 -21.76 -5.77
C GLN A 35 10.60 -22.33 -6.45
N ASN A 36 10.76 -22.95 -7.62
CA ASN A 36 9.69 -23.55 -8.41
C ASN A 36 8.54 -22.57 -8.73
N VAL A 37 8.90 -21.32 -9.06
CA VAL A 37 7.99 -20.23 -9.34
C VAL A 37 8.45 -19.44 -10.56
N GLU A 38 7.52 -19.02 -11.40
CA GLU A 38 7.71 -18.02 -12.46
C GLU A 38 7.23 -16.66 -11.97
N LEU A 39 7.98 -15.61 -12.33
CA LEU A 39 7.67 -14.22 -12.01
C LEU A 39 7.24 -13.49 -13.28
N HIS A 40 6.06 -12.90 -13.26
CA HIS A 40 5.51 -12.08 -14.32
C HIS A 40 5.24 -10.65 -13.82
N ALA A 41 5.67 -9.66 -14.58
CA ALA A 41 5.31 -8.27 -14.26
C ALA A 41 3.87 -8.00 -14.71
N GLU A 42 2.96 -7.78 -13.77
CA GLU A 42 1.62 -7.27 -14.07
C GLU A 42 1.63 -5.75 -14.07
N MET A 43 1.26 -5.17 -15.20
CA MET A 43 0.86 -3.76 -15.24
C MET A 43 -0.65 -3.72 -15.12
N ASN A 44 -1.15 -3.19 -14.01
CA ASN A 44 -2.58 -3.07 -13.75
C ASN A 44 -3.25 -2.18 -14.81
N SER A 45 -3.78 -2.79 -15.86
CA SER A 45 -4.66 -2.14 -16.81
C SER A 45 -6.03 -2.80 -16.72
N ASN A 46 -7.00 -2.10 -16.17
CA ASN A 46 -8.41 -2.48 -16.21
C ASN A 46 -8.99 -2.53 -17.65
N ASN A 47 -8.16 -2.70 -18.67
CA ASN A 47 -8.56 -2.79 -20.06
C ASN A 47 -7.88 -3.98 -20.73
N HIS A 48 -8.65 -5.00 -21.01
CA HIS A 48 -8.33 -6.21 -21.77
C HIS A 48 -7.93 -5.98 -23.24
N ASN A 49 -7.45 -4.81 -23.64
CA ASN A 49 -7.10 -4.52 -25.03
C ASN A 49 -5.62 -4.15 -25.18
N GLY A 50 -4.79 -5.18 -25.38
CA GLY A 50 -3.53 -5.13 -26.12
C GLY A 50 -2.47 -4.11 -25.72
N LEU A 51 -1.39 -4.06 -26.50
CA LEU A 51 -0.23 -3.16 -26.39
C LEU A 51 -0.52 -1.65 -26.13
N GLY A 52 -1.71 -1.16 -26.51
CA GLY A 52 -2.12 0.23 -26.27
C GLY A 52 -2.41 0.56 -24.79
N GLY A 53 -2.80 -0.42 -23.98
CA GLY A 53 -3.00 -0.28 -22.53
C GLY A 53 -1.67 -0.12 -21.78
N LEU A 54 -0.65 -0.83 -22.22
CA LEU A 54 0.71 -0.81 -21.70
C LEU A 54 1.34 0.60 -21.77
N VAL A 55 1.23 1.25 -22.91
CA VAL A 55 1.81 2.59 -23.14
C VAL A 55 1.11 3.66 -22.30
N ARG A 56 -0.22 3.55 -22.12
CA ARG A 56 -0.99 4.50 -21.30
C ARG A 56 -0.72 4.36 -19.80
N SER A 57 -0.51 3.14 -19.29
CA SER A 57 -0.19 2.92 -17.88
C SER A 57 1.21 3.44 -17.54
N VAL A 58 2.20 3.21 -18.40
CA VAL A 58 3.56 3.77 -18.27
C VAL A 58 3.57 5.30 -18.37
N ALA A 59 2.78 5.87 -19.26
CA ALA A 59 2.67 7.33 -19.38
C ALA A 59 2.02 7.97 -18.14
N ARG A 60 1.01 7.31 -17.54
CA ARG A 60 0.39 7.76 -16.27
C ARG A 60 1.35 7.62 -15.10
N SER A 61 2.08 6.51 -14.99
CA SER A 61 3.04 6.28 -13.90
C SER A 61 4.20 7.28 -13.94
N LYS A 62 4.62 7.71 -15.13
CA LYS A 62 5.62 8.80 -15.27
C LYS A 62 5.07 10.18 -14.91
N ALA A 63 3.78 10.42 -15.11
CA ALA A 63 3.15 11.68 -14.78
C ALA A 63 2.84 11.85 -13.29
N THR A 64 2.69 10.74 -12.54
CA THR A 64 2.33 10.72 -11.11
C THR A 64 3.48 10.35 -10.19
N GLY A 65 4.63 9.94 -10.73
CA GLY A 65 5.79 9.50 -9.94
C GLY A 65 5.61 8.16 -9.21
N GLU A 66 4.39 7.60 -9.18
CA GLU A 66 4.06 6.36 -8.48
C GLU A 66 3.53 5.32 -9.47
N SER A 67 4.40 4.43 -9.90
CA SER A 67 3.99 3.24 -10.65
C SER A 67 3.64 2.13 -9.67
N ILE A 68 2.35 1.85 -9.51
CA ILE A 68 1.92 0.64 -8.82
C ILE A 68 2.16 -0.53 -9.78
N ILE A 69 3.38 -1.04 -9.78
CA ILE A 69 3.73 -2.24 -10.50
C ILE A 69 3.69 -3.38 -9.50
N ILE A 70 2.78 -4.30 -9.73
CA ILE A 70 2.65 -5.54 -8.99
C ILE A 70 3.18 -6.66 -9.89
N ASN A 71 3.88 -7.58 -9.29
CA ASN A 71 4.32 -8.79 -9.95
C ASN A 71 3.37 -9.93 -9.59
N GLU A 72 3.01 -10.74 -10.57
CA GLU A 72 2.39 -12.04 -10.35
C GLU A 72 3.46 -13.10 -10.23
N VAL A 73 3.35 -13.97 -9.24
CA VAL A 73 4.16 -15.18 -9.07
C VAL A 73 3.29 -16.39 -9.23
N LYS A 74 3.73 -17.35 -10.06
CA LYS A 74 2.99 -18.57 -10.38
C LYS A 74 3.83 -19.80 -10.06
N ALA A 75 3.27 -20.70 -9.26
CA ALA A 75 3.90 -21.98 -8.95
C ALA A 75 3.99 -22.87 -10.18
N THR A 76 5.19 -23.39 -10.48
CA THR A 76 5.47 -24.28 -11.64
C THR A 76 5.69 -25.73 -11.23
N GLY A 77 5.54 -26.05 -9.96
CA GLY A 77 5.73 -27.41 -9.44
C GLY A 77 5.35 -27.53 -7.96
N SER A 78 5.65 -28.70 -7.39
CA SER A 78 5.50 -28.92 -5.94
C SER A 78 6.55 -28.13 -5.16
N LYS A 79 6.24 -27.77 -3.91
CA LYS A 79 7.13 -26.99 -3.02
C LYS A 79 7.54 -25.65 -3.63
N ALA A 80 6.57 -24.95 -4.20
CA ALA A 80 6.79 -23.60 -4.70
C ALA A 80 6.82 -22.62 -3.53
N LEU A 81 7.89 -21.83 -3.43
CA LEU A 81 8.16 -20.89 -2.36
C LEU A 81 8.56 -19.54 -2.94
N VAL A 82 8.05 -18.46 -2.32
CA VAL A 82 8.50 -17.09 -2.58
C VAL A 82 8.77 -16.40 -1.26
N GLY A 83 10.02 -16.03 -1.02
CA GLY A 83 10.41 -15.17 0.08
C GLY A 83 10.30 -13.70 -0.32
N ILE A 84 9.54 -12.92 0.42
CA ILE A 84 9.35 -11.48 0.21
C ILE A 84 9.65 -10.69 1.47
N ALA A 85 10.18 -9.48 1.31
CA ALA A 85 10.41 -8.54 2.40
C ALA A 85 9.98 -7.13 1.97
N PRO A 86 9.51 -6.30 2.90
CA PRO A 86 9.24 -4.89 2.62
C PRO A 86 10.52 -4.16 2.20
N ASN A 87 10.37 -3.15 1.36
CA ASN A 87 11.48 -2.26 0.98
C ASN A 87 11.84 -1.26 2.09
N THR A 88 11.09 -1.25 3.19
CA THR A 88 11.27 -0.33 4.33
C THR A 88 11.49 -1.12 5.61
N ILE A 89 12.16 -0.50 6.58
CA ILE A 89 12.31 -1.06 7.93
C ILE A 89 11.00 -0.89 8.68
N GLY A 90 10.34 -2.01 9.02
CA GLY A 90 9.05 -1.92 9.70
C GLY A 90 8.35 -3.24 9.89
N ALA A 91 7.04 -3.19 9.95
CA ALA A 91 6.18 -4.33 10.26
C ALA A 91 5.32 -4.75 9.06
N ILE A 92 4.75 -5.95 9.17
CA ILE A 92 3.79 -6.50 8.21
C ILE A 92 2.52 -6.88 8.98
N GLU A 93 1.38 -6.62 8.38
CA GLU A 93 0.08 -7.05 8.88
C GLU A 93 -0.67 -7.81 7.78
N THR A 94 -1.48 -8.81 8.19
CA THR A 94 -2.31 -9.59 7.27
C THR A 94 -3.77 -9.22 7.47
N LEU A 95 -4.41 -8.75 6.40
CA LEU A 95 -5.82 -8.40 6.35
C LEU A 95 -6.59 -9.51 5.63
N ALA A 96 -7.76 -9.86 6.16
CA ALA A 96 -8.72 -10.69 5.44
C ALA A 96 -9.61 -9.81 4.58
N LEU A 97 -9.85 -10.24 3.35
CA LEU A 97 -10.77 -9.61 2.40
C LEU A 97 -11.93 -10.57 2.15
N ASP A 98 -13.14 -10.05 2.22
CA ASP A 98 -14.36 -10.75 1.85
C ASP A 98 -15.35 -9.78 1.17
N GLN A 99 -16.57 -10.23 0.89
CA GLN A 99 -17.56 -9.41 0.18
C GLN A 99 -17.99 -8.16 0.95
N ASP A 100 -17.90 -8.21 2.29
CA ASP A 100 -18.37 -7.15 3.19
C ASP A 100 -17.19 -6.32 3.77
N GLN A 101 -15.95 -6.75 3.53
CA GLN A 101 -14.76 -6.14 4.12
C GLN A 101 -13.68 -5.89 3.05
N GLN A 102 -13.69 -4.68 2.53
CA GLN A 102 -12.69 -4.19 1.59
C GLN A 102 -11.94 -3.01 2.19
N TYR A 103 -10.81 -2.64 1.59
CA TYR A 103 -9.94 -1.60 2.12
C TYR A 103 -9.50 -0.61 1.05
N TYR A 104 -9.32 0.62 1.46
CA TYR A 104 -8.43 1.56 0.78
C TYR A 104 -7.03 1.44 1.37
N LEU A 105 -6.01 1.56 0.50
CA LEU A 105 -4.60 1.52 0.91
C LEU A 105 -3.83 2.66 0.28
N ASN A 106 -2.90 3.24 1.03
CA ASN A 106 -1.83 4.02 0.42
C ASN A 106 -0.95 3.10 -0.45
N THR A 107 -0.51 3.60 -1.59
CA THR A 107 0.15 2.78 -2.62
C THR A 107 1.39 2.03 -2.13
N GLY A 108 2.15 2.63 -1.22
CA GLY A 108 3.32 2.00 -0.60
C GLY A 108 3.01 0.90 0.43
N ALA A 109 1.76 0.80 0.89
CA ALA A 109 1.38 -0.17 1.91
C ALA A 109 1.18 -1.60 1.39
N PHE A 110 0.91 -1.79 0.10
CA PHE A 110 0.72 -3.11 -0.50
C PHE A 110 2.02 -3.91 -0.48
N LEU A 111 1.98 -5.14 0.04
CA LEU A 111 3.12 -6.08 0.00
C LEU A 111 2.83 -7.33 -0.82
N ALA A 112 1.72 -8.04 -0.54
CA ALA A 112 1.30 -9.22 -1.29
C ALA A 112 -0.21 -9.46 -1.14
N ALA A 113 -0.79 -10.25 -2.06
CA ALA A 113 -2.18 -10.67 -1.97
C ALA A 113 -2.42 -12.00 -2.67
N ASP A 114 -3.51 -12.68 -2.28
CA ASP A 114 -4.02 -13.83 -3.01
C ASP A 114 -4.44 -13.44 -4.44
N ALA A 115 -4.40 -14.39 -5.37
CA ALA A 115 -4.75 -14.18 -6.77
C ALA A 115 -6.16 -13.61 -6.98
N ASN A 116 -7.13 -14.02 -6.14
CA ASN A 116 -8.52 -13.57 -6.22
C ASN A 116 -8.76 -12.15 -5.70
N THR A 117 -7.73 -11.50 -5.18
CA THR A 117 -7.78 -10.10 -4.80
C THR A 117 -7.50 -9.24 -6.02
N SER A 118 -8.40 -8.30 -6.29
CA SER A 118 -8.20 -7.25 -7.27
C SER A 118 -8.09 -5.90 -6.56
N TYR A 119 -7.57 -4.92 -7.26
CA TYR A 119 -7.48 -3.54 -6.76
C TYR A 119 -7.56 -2.59 -7.93
N GLU A 120 -8.09 -1.42 -7.66
CA GLU A 120 -8.12 -0.31 -8.60
C GLU A 120 -7.45 0.93 -7.99
N ALA A 121 -6.76 1.69 -8.84
CA ALA A 121 -6.20 2.96 -8.43
C ALA A 121 -7.32 4.01 -8.43
N VAL A 122 -7.64 4.54 -7.27
CA VAL A 122 -8.65 5.58 -7.07
C VAL A 122 -7.93 6.89 -6.78
N ARG A 123 -8.34 7.96 -7.48
CA ARG A 123 -7.82 9.28 -7.20
C ARG A 123 -8.46 9.86 -5.95
N GLN A 124 -7.64 10.28 -4.99
CA GLN A 124 -8.13 10.98 -3.81
C GLN A 124 -8.75 12.32 -4.19
N LYS A 125 -9.98 12.56 -3.75
CA LYS A 125 -10.72 13.81 -3.96
C LYS A 125 -10.27 14.85 -2.94
N GLY A 126 -10.05 16.09 -3.36
CA GLY A 126 -9.84 17.23 -2.46
C GLY A 126 -8.48 17.93 -2.54
N LEU A 127 -7.44 17.25 -3.01
CA LEU A 127 -6.08 17.83 -3.12
C LEU A 127 -5.77 18.46 -4.48
N ASP A 128 -6.71 18.43 -5.42
CA ASP A 128 -6.49 18.77 -6.83
C ASP A 128 -6.09 20.22 -7.13
N LYS A 129 -6.37 21.13 -6.21
CA LYS A 129 -6.30 22.57 -6.53
C LYS A 129 -5.25 23.35 -5.75
N VAL A 130 -4.69 22.83 -4.68
CA VAL A 130 -4.00 23.70 -3.73
C VAL A 130 -2.47 23.56 -3.74
N PHE A 131 -1.90 22.38 -4.04
CA PHE A 131 -0.49 22.15 -3.68
C PHE A 131 0.48 21.63 -4.74
N PHE A 132 0.05 21.09 -5.87
CA PHE A 132 0.99 20.41 -6.78
C PHE A 132 1.03 20.95 -8.22
N GLY A 133 0.65 22.19 -8.46
CA GLY A 133 0.88 22.80 -9.78
C GLY A 133 0.41 21.99 -10.99
N GLY A 134 -0.63 21.15 -10.81
CA GLY A 134 -1.24 20.39 -11.91
C GLY A 134 -0.58 19.06 -12.27
N THR A 135 0.41 18.59 -11.53
CA THR A 135 1.09 17.32 -11.82
C THR A 135 0.85 16.29 -10.72
N GLY A 136 -0.14 15.44 -10.88
CA GLY A 136 -0.34 14.23 -10.09
C GLY A 136 -1.22 14.38 -8.86
N GLY A 137 -2.43 13.82 -8.89
CA GLY A 137 -3.25 13.58 -7.70
C GLY A 137 -2.68 12.38 -6.93
N PHE A 138 -2.84 12.37 -5.61
CA PHE A 138 -2.55 11.17 -4.82
C PHE A 138 -3.50 10.06 -5.24
N PHE A 139 -2.93 8.90 -5.52
CA PHE A 139 -3.69 7.68 -5.79
C PHE A 139 -3.62 6.77 -4.58
N ILE A 140 -4.75 6.18 -4.27
CA ILE A 140 -4.89 5.09 -3.31
C ILE A 140 -5.37 3.86 -4.05
N LEU A 141 -5.15 2.69 -3.47
CA LEU A 141 -5.69 1.43 -3.96
C LEU A 141 -6.99 1.12 -3.24
N HIS A 142 -8.03 0.80 -3.96
CA HIS A 142 -9.25 0.18 -3.43
C HIS A 142 -9.21 -1.31 -3.76
N THR A 143 -9.31 -2.16 -2.75
CA THR A 143 -9.33 -3.61 -2.93
C THR A 143 -10.72 -4.10 -3.33
N THR A 144 -10.77 -5.19 -4.07
CA THR A 144 -11.97 -5.96 -4.36
C THR A 144 -11.63 -7.44 -4.40
N GLY A 145 -12.62 -8.30 -4.15
CA GLY A 145 -12.43 -9.75 -4.15
C GLY A 145 -12.32 -10.34 -2.77
N THR A 146 -11.73 -11.53 -2.68
CA THR A 146 -11.64 -12.30 -1.44
C THR A 146 -10.26 -12.91 -1.26
N GLY A 147 -9.83 -13.09 -0.02
CA GLY A 147 -8.56 -13.71 0.29
C GLY A 147 -7.75 -12.95 1.34
N LYS A 148 -6.45 -13.12 1.29
CA LYS A 148 -5.51 -12.45 2.20
C LYS A 148 -4.77 -11.34 1.47
N LEU A 149 -4.62 -10.21 2.16
CA LEU A 149 -3.84 -9.08 1.76
C LEU A 149 -2.77 -8.82 2.82
N LEU A 150 -1.52 -8.74 2.43
CA LEU A 150 -0.43 -8.32 3.30
C LEU A 150 -0.14 -6.86 3.03
N ILE A 151 -0.12 -6.09 4.11
CA ILE A 151 0.33 -4.70 4.09
C ILE A 151 1.64 -4.56 4.85
N ASN A 152 2.44 -3.58 4.46
CA ASN A 152 3.67 -3.21 5.15
C ASN A 152 3.65 -1.75 5.57
N GLY A 153 4.37 -1.43 6.64
CA GLY A 153 4.50 -0.07 7.15
C GLY A 153 5.86 0.16 7.79
N THR A 154 6.28 1.41 7.86
CA THR A 154 7.53 1.82 8.49
C THR A 154 7.35 1.88 10.02
N GLY A 155 8.27 1.28 10.77
CA GLY A 155 8.13 1.12 12.22
C GLY A 155 7.13 0.01 12.57
N ASN A 156 6.22 0.27 13.48
CA ASN A 156 5.15 -0.66 13.86
C ASN A 156 3.84 -0.32 13.14
N ILE A 157 3.00 -1.34 12.96
CA ILE A 157 1.62 -1.15 12.50
C ILE A 157 0.70 -1.18 13.71
N VAL A 158 -0.17 -0.17 13.80
CA VAL A 158 -1.19 -0.05 14.84
C VAL A 158 -2.56 -0.14 14.19
N LYS A 159 -3.38 -1.05 14.68
CA LYS A 159 -4.78 -1.20 14.30
C LYS A 159 -5.64 -0.35 15.23
N MET A 160 -6.48 0.52 14.66
CA MET A 160 -7.46 1.33 15.39
C MET A 160 -8.87 0.99 14.92
N GLU A 161 -9.76 0.73 15.86
CA GLU A 161 -11.17 0.45 15.58
C GLU A 161 -11.99 1.70 15.89
N LEU A 162 -12.77 2.16 14.90
CA LEU A 162 -13.67 3.28 15.03
C LEU A 162 -15.09 2.80 15.21
N THR A 163 -15.82 3.53 16.08
CA THR A 163 -17.26 3.42 16.24
C THR A 163 -17.94 4.69 15.74
N GLU A 164 -19.26 4.67 15.54
CA GLU A 164 -20.02 5.80 14.99
C GLU A 164 -19.85 7.12 15.77
N ASP A 165 -19.54 7.03 17.05
CA ASP A 165 -19.38 8.20 17.94
C ASP A 165 -17.98 8.80 17.93
N ASN A 166 -17.00 8.15 17.26
CA ASN A 166 -15.59 8.55 17.30
C ASN A 166 -15.11 9.06 15.95
N ASN A 167 -14.60 10.27 15.93
CA ASN A 167 -13.83 10.80 14.81
C ASN A 167 -12.34 10.66 15.11
N LEU A 168 -11.56 10.24 14.11
CA LEU A 168 -10.12 10.05 14.22
C LEU A 168 -9.42 10.89 13.17
N GLN A 169 -8.43 11.67 13.61
CA GLN A 169 -7.53 12.39 12.70
C GLN A 169 -6.13 11.82 12.81
N ILE A 170 -5.53 11.51 11.67
CA ILE A 170 -4.20 10.92 11.57
C ILE A 170 -3.40 11.73 10.55
N ASP A 171 -2.13 11.96 10.82
CA ASP A 171 -1.20 12.50 9.81
C ASP A 171 -1.26 11.62 8.54
N ASN A 172 -1.49 12.24 7.39
CA ASN A 172 -1.67 11.54 6.11
C ASN A 172 -0.49 10.59 5.79
N THR A 173 0.73 10.96 6.19
CA THR A 173 1.94 10.15 5.98
C THR A 173 2.00 8.90 6.86
N ASN A 174 1.19 8.85 7.90
CA ASN A 174 1.12 7.71 8.84
C ASN A 174 -0.02 6.74 8.54
N VAL A 175 -0.96 7.07 7.64
CA VAL A 175 -2.05 6.17 7.26
C VAL A 175 -1.55 5.10 6.29
N LEU A 176 -1.84 3.83 6.56
CA LEU A 176 -1.51 2.71 5.67
C LEU A 176 -2.74 2.20 4.91
N ALA A 177 -3.78 1.83 5.63
CA ALA A 177 -5.00 1.27 5.08
C ALA A 177 -6.20 1.56 5.98
N TRP A 178 -7.40 1.59 5.40
CA TRP A 178 -8.64 1.74 6.15
C TRP A 178 -9.80 1.01 5.46
N ALA A 179 -10.77 0.56 6.26
CA ALA A 179 -11.97 -0.09 5.76
C ALA A 179 -12.76 0.85 4.85
N ASP A 180 -13.26 0.34 3.74
CA ASP A 180 -14.04 1.13 2.77
C ASP A 180 -15.42 1.55 3.31
N SER A 181 -15.85 0.97 4.44
CA SER A 181 -17.04 1.39 5.20
C SER A 181 -16.87 2.72 5.93
N LEU A 182 -15.65 3.24 6.05
CA LEU A 182 -15.35 4.52 6.69
C LEU A 182 -15.50 5.68 5.71
N ASP A 183 -16.16 6.74 6.15
CA ASP A 183 -16.03 8.03 5.50
C ASP A 183 -14.68 8.65 5.82
N TYR A 184 -14.00 9.21 4.81
CA TYR A 184 -12.74 9.89 5.03
C TYR A 184 -12.62 11.21 4.25
N LYS A 185 -11.85 12.14 4.80
CA LYS A 185 -11.53 13.44 4.20
C LYS A 185 -10.07 13.76 4.46
N ILE A 186 -9.43 14.41 3.48
CA ILE A 186 -8.10 15.00 3.66
C ILE A 186 -8.28 16.48 3.96
N GLU A 187 -7.72 16.92 5.07
CA GLU A 187 -7.85 18.28 5.58
C GLU A 187 -6.46 18.82 5.95
N SER A 188 -6.32 20.16 5.98
CA SER A 188 -5.13 20.78 6.57
C SER A 188 -5.21 20.67 8.08
N ALA A 189 -4.14 20.22 8.74
CA ALA A 189 -4.09 19.98 10.20
C ALA A 189 -4.47 21.20 11.05
N SER A 190 -4.25 22.42 10.57
CA SER A 190 -4.56 23.66 11.29
C SER A 190 -5.13 24.76 10.38
N GLY A 191 -6.00 24.40 9.45
CA GLY A 191 -6.60 25.38 8.53
C GLY A 191 -5.56 26.11 7.70
N SER A 192 -5.69 27.43 7.56
CA SER A 192 -4.73 28.25 6.80
C SER A 192 -3.33 28.37 7.42
N MET A 193 -3.15 27.99 8.69
CA MET A 193 -1.86 28.00 9.39
C MET A 193 -1.16 26.62 9.44
N GLY A 194 -1.75 25.57 8.89
CA GLY A 194 -1.20 24.20 8.92
C GLY A 194 0.21 24.07 8.36
N PHE A 195 0.54 24.89 7.38
CA PHE A 195 1.89 24.99 6.82
C PHE A 195 2.97 25.46 7.80
N MET A 196 2.58 26.25 8.80
CA MET A 196 3.54 26.81 9.77
C MET A 196 3.75 25.89 10.98
N SER A 197 2.81 24.97 11.25
CA SER A 197 2.93 24.01 12.35
C SER A 197 3.82 22.81 12.01
N GLY A 198 4.11 22.58 10.73
CA GLY A 198 4.87 21.41 10.28
C GLY A 198 4.06 20.11 10.17
N GLU A 199 2.74 20.14 10.51
CA GLU A 199 1.90 18.94 10.55
C GLU A 199 1.23 18.60 9.20
N GLY A 200 1.32 19.48 8.20
CA GLY A 200 0.86 19.23 6.83
C GLY A 200 -0.63 18.89 6.72
N PHE A 201 -0.93 17.70 6.21
CA PHE A 201 -2.29 17.20 6.00
C PHE A 201 -2.63 16.08 6.97
N VAL A 202 -3.90 16.03 7.36
CA VAL A 202 -4.49 14.94 8.15
C VAL A 202 -5.62 14.27 7.38
N ASP A 203 -5.72 12.97 7.55
CA ASP A 203 -6.87 12.19 7.15
C ASP A 203 -7.83 12.10 8.33
N SER A 204 -9.04 12.61 8.14
CA SER A 204 -10.13 12.57 9.12
C SER A 204 -11.07 11.42 8.76
N PHE A 205 -11.24 10.49 9.67
CA PHE A 205 -12.08 9.30 9.52
C PHE A 205 -13.31 9.40 10.43
N SER A 206 -14.46 8.92 9.92
CA SER A 206 -15.72 8.79 10.67
C SER A 206 -16.49 7.55 10.24
N GLY A 207 -17.42 7.10 11.09
CA GLY A 207 -18.18 5.88 10.88
C GLY A 207 -17.62 4.68 11.62
N ARG A 208 -18.04 3.47 11.24
CA ARG A 208 -17.63 2.23 11.88
C ARG A 208 -16.71 1.44 10.98
N GLY A 209 -15.50 1.16 11.46
CA GLY A 209 -14.51 0.41 10.69
C GLY A 209 -13.14 0.37 11.35
N ILE A 210 -12.14 -0.01 10.57
CA ILE A 210 -10.76 -0.20 11.03
C ILE A 210 -9.84 0.71 10.22
N VAL A 211 -8.89 1.36 10.90
CA VAL A 211 -7.76 2.07 10.28
C VAL A 211 -6.46 1.42 10.74
N TYR A 212 -5.55 1.19 9.80
CA TYR A 212 -4.17 0.75 10.06
C TYR A 212 -3.23 1.93 9.83
N LEU A 213 -2.40 2.21 10.81
CA LEU A 213 -1.41 3.28 10.74
C LEU A 213 0.00 2.75 11.05
N GLN A 214 0.99 3.47 10.54
CA GLN A 214 2.40 3.24 10.83
C GLN A 214 2.92 4.25 11.86
N THR A 215 3.85 3.79 12.72
CA THR A 215 4.41 4.65 13.79
C THR A 215 5.57 5.53 13.35
N SER A 216 6.05 5.34 12.12
CA SER A 216 7.10 6.12 11.48
C SER A 216 6.78 6.27 10.00
N ASN A 217 7.43 7.18 9.30
CA ASN A 217 7.30 7.34 7.85
C ASN A 217 8.66 7.66 7.21
N LEU A 218 8.80 7.42 5.91
CA LEU A 218 10.06 7.62 5.20
C LEU A 218 10.46 9.10 5.10
N GLU A 219 9.49 10.01 5.05
CA GLU A 219 9.74 11.45 4.99
C GLU A 219 10.37 11.95 6.29
N GLY A 220 9.81 11.57 7.44
CA GLY A 220 10.37 11.87 8.76
C GLY A 220 11.76 11.28 8.94
N LEU A 221 11.96 10.03 8.48
CA LEU A 221 13.29 9.41 8.50
C LEU A 221 14.28 10.17 7.62
N ALA A 222 13.92 10.51 6.39
CA ALA A 222 14.78 11.27 5.48
C ALA A 222 15.12 12.66 6.06
N HIS A 223 14.16 13.33 6.68
CA HIS A 223 14.36 14.61 7.36
C HIS A 223 15.37 14.49 8.53
N SER A 224 15.24 13.43 9.33
CA SER A 224 16.15 13.20 10.47
C SER A 224 17.58 12.86 10.03
N LEU A 225 17.76 12.25 8.85
CA LEU A 225 19.07 11.91 8.29
C LEU A 225 19.74 13.08 7.54
N LYS A 226 18.95 14.02 7.04
CA LYS A 226 19.45 15.14 6.21
C LYS A 226 20.64 15.90 6.82
N PRO A 227 20.67 16.23 8.14
CA PRO A 227 21.80 16.92 8.76
C PRO A 227 23.12 16.13 8.74
N PHE A 228 23.05 14.82 8.57
CA PHE A 228 24.22 13.92 8.59
C PHE A 228 24.69 13.53 7.19
N LEU A 229 24.01 13.96 6.14
CA LEU A 229 24.38 13.69 4.75
C LEU A 229 25.28 14.83 4.24
N PRO A 230 26.27 14.53 3.36
CA PRO A 230 27.06 15.55 2.70
C PRO A 230 26.16 16.53 1.95
N SER A 231 26.34 17.82 2.15
CA SER A 231 25.72 18.85 1.32
C SER A 231 26.38 18.83 -0.06
N ASN A 232 25.61 18.53 -1.12
CA ASN A 232 26.04 18.75 -2.49
C ASN A 232 26.02 20.24 -2.81
#